data_f226b3da1d1d989b3b13da58b4a9a959
#
_entry.id   f226b3da1d1d989b3b13da58b4a9a959
#
_cell.length_a   1.000
_cell.length_b   1.000
_cell.length_c   1.000
_cell.angle_alpha   90.00
_cell.angle_beta   90.00
_cell.angle_gamma   90.00
#
_symmetry.space_group_name_H-M   'P 1'
#
loop_
_entity.id
_entity.type
_entity.pdbx_description
1 polymer ?
#
loop_
_entity_poly.entity_id
_entity_poly.type
_entity_poly.pdbx_seq_one_letter_code
_entity_poly.pdbx_strand_id
1 'polypeptide(L)'
;MTFPAPLTGVIPPVCTPLTPEREVDVPSLVRLVDHLVAGGVDALFVLGSSSEAAFLTDAQRRTVVETVVGHVGGQLPVLAGAIDMTSPRVLDHVRAVTAAGAEAVVATAPFYTATHPAEVSRHYRVLGSRCPVPVLAYDIPSAVHTKLPAEVVLELAADGVIAGLKDSSGDLAGFRTVVTGARDDARVTGFAVLTGSELLVDAALALGADGAVPGLANVDPDGYVRLDRLCRAGDRDRARAEQERLCALFGMVRAGDPHRMGSGSSALGAFKAALHLRGVIACPVTAEPQVPLSDDEVERVGAFLAAAGLL
;
A
#
# COMPACT_ATOMS: atom_id res chain seq x y z
N MET A 1 -6.15 -20.63 2.23
CA MET A 1 -7.11 -20.07 1.24
C MET A 1 -6.44 -19.99 -0.12
N THR A 2 -7.20 -20.02 -1.21
CA THR A 2 -6.66 -19.68 -2.54
C THR A 2 -6.63 -18.16 -2.65
N PHE A 3 -5.53 -17.57 -3.12
CA PHE A 3 -5.43 -16.13 -3.32
C PHE A 3 -6.56 -15.63 -4.23
N PRO A 4 -7.32 -14.58 -3.84
CA PRO A 4 -8.46 -14.11 -4.62
C PRO A 4 -8.04 -13.52 -5.97
N ALA A 5 -8.76 -13.86 -7.03
CA ALA A 5 -8.52 -13.36 -8.38
C ALA A 5 -9.85 -12.98 -9.06
N PRO A 6 -10.12 -11.67 -9.28
CA PRO A 6 -9.27 -10.53 -8.90
C PRO A 6 -9.26 -10.27 -7.38
N LEU A 7 -8.20 -9.64 -6.89
CA LEU A 7 -8.12 -9.09 -5.54
C LEU A 7 -8.97 -7.81 -5.47
N THR A 8 -9.85 -7.70 -4.48
CA THR A 8 -10.82 -6.59 -4.37
C THR A 8 -10.85 -5.99 -2.98
N GLY A 9 -11.47 -4.80 -2.85
CA GLY A 9 -11.77 -4.19 -1.56
C GLY A 9 -10.66 -3.27 -1.03
N VAL A 10 -10.55 -3.18 0.29
CA VAL A 10 -9.63 -2.28 0.99
C VAL A 10 -8.42 -3.05 1.50
N ILE A 11 -7.22 -2.67 1.04
CA ILE A 11 -5.96 -3.38 1.30
C ILE A 11 -4.94 -2.41 1.90
N PRO A 12 -4.94 -2.15 3.21
CA PRO A 12 -3.99 -1.22 3.83
C PRO A 12 -2.53 -1.63 3.60
N PRO A 13 -1.66 -0.70 3.19
CA PRO A 13 -0.22 -0.90 3.25
C PRO A 13 0.23 -0.71 4.70
N VAL A 14 0.33 -1.81 5.45
CA VAL A 14 0.53 -1.85 6.91
C VAL A 14 1.78 -1.09 7.31
N CYS A 15 1.67 -0.12 8.22
CA CYS A 15 2.83 0.55 8.83
C CYS A 15 3.67 -0.45 9.62
N THR A 16 4.98 -0.20 9.74
CA THR A 16 5.87 -0.99 10.59
C THR A 16 6.12 -0.23 11.91
N PRO A 17 5.47 -0.59 13.01
CA PRO A 17 5.79 -0.02 14.31
C PRO A 17 7.24 -0.36 14.71
N LEU A 18 7.94 0.62 15.25
CA LEU A 18 9.32 0.49 15.72
C LEU A 18 9.43 0.85 17.20
N THR A 19 10.37 0.21 17.91
CA THR A 19 10.77 0.61 19.25
C THR A 19 11.57 1.92 19.21
N PRO A 20 11.82 2.59 20.34
CA PRO A 20 12.71 3.75 20.38
C PRO A 20 14.12 3.45 19.82
N GLU A 21 14.59 2.20 19.90
CA GLU A 21 15.85 1.73 19.35
C GLU A 21 15.77 1.38 17.86
N ARG A 22 14.60 1.59 17.23
CA ARG A 22 14.28 1.30 15.82
C ARG A 22 14.31 -0.17 15.43
N GLU A 23 14.11 -1.07 16.40
CA GLU A 23 13.77 -2.46 16.13
C GLU A 23 12.27 -2.61 15.86
N VAL A 24 11.85 -3.69 15.19
CA VAL A 24 10.42 -3.95 14.94
C VAL A 24 9.70 -4.19 16.27
N ASP A 25 8.73 -3.33 16.58
CA ASP A 25 7.85 -3.49 17.75
C ASP A 25 6.75 -4.52 17.44
N VAL A 26 7.09 -5.79 17.63
CA VAL A 26 6.19 -6.92 17.35
C VAL A 26 4.87 -6.81 18.10
N PRO A 27 4.80 -6.47 19.40
CA PRO A 27 3.52 -6.30 20.09
C PRO A 27 2.64 -5.20 19.48
N SER A 28 3.22 -4.06 19.07
CA SER A 28 2.48 -3.00 18.39
C SER A 28 2.05 -3.40 16.99
N LEU A 29 2.86 -4.16 16.26
CA LEU A 29 2.50 -4.68 14.94
C LEU A 29 1.30 -5.63 15.01
N VAL A 30 1.27 -6.51 16.01
CA VAL A 30 0.13 -7.40 16.27
C VAL A 30 -1.15 -6.58 16.55
N ARG A 31 -1.09 -5.57 17.45
CA ARG A 31 -2.26 -4.71 17.72
C ARG A 31 -2.71 -3.92 16.49
N LEU A 32 -1.77 -3.48 15.65
CA LEU A 32 -2.11 -2.80 14.40
C LEU A 32 -2.84 -3.75 13.44
N VAL A 33 -2.40 -5.00 13.31
CA VAL A 33 -3.10 -6.02 12.51
C VAL A 33 -4.50 -6.26 13.06
N ASP A 34 -4.66 -6.42 14.38
CA ASP A 34 -5.98 -6.57 15.01
C ASP A 34 -6.89 -5.36 14.73
N HIS A 35 -6.34 -4.14 14.79
CA HIS A 35 -7.07 -2.91 14.47
C HIS A 35 -7.55 -2.91 13.01
N LEU A 36 -6.72 -3.33 12.05
CA LEU A 36 -7.08 -3.41 10.64
C LEU A 36 -8.14 -4.50 10.38
N VAL A 37 -7.96 -5.68 10.95
CA VAL A 37 -8.93 -6.80 10.85
C VAL A 37 -10.27 -6.39 11.44
N ALA A 38 -10.29 -5.76 12.62
CA ALA A 38 -11.50 -5.25 13.25
C ALA A 38 -12.21 -4.18 12.39
N GLY A 39 -11.45 -3.36 11.66
CA GLY A 39 -11.95 -2.39 10.69
C GLY A 39 -12.57 -3.01 9.42
N GLY A 40 -12.44 -4.33 9.23
CA GLY A 40 -13.09 -5.07 8.16
C GLY A 40 -12.40 -4.96 6.81
N VAL A 41 -11.08 -4.78 6.79
CA VAL A 41 -10.28 -4.75 5.55
C VAL A 41 -10.26 -6.13 4.87
N ASP A 42 -10.00 -6.15 3.56
CA ASP A 42 -10.13 -7.36 2.74
C ASP A 42 -8.80 -8.12 2.57
N ALA A 43 -7.67 -7.45 2.73
CA ALA A 43 -6.31 -8.04 2.71
C ALA A 43 -5.33 -7.10 3.40
N LEU A 44 -4.09 -7.56 3.65
CA LEU A 44 -3.02 -6.75 4.20
C LEU A 44 -1.84 -6.70 3.21
N PHE A 45 -1.26 -5.51 3.04
CA PHE A 45 -0.06 -5.33 2.24
C PHE A 45 1.10 -4.86 3.12
N VAL A 46 2.06 -5.74 3.43
CA VAL A 46 3.26 -5.43 4.21
C VAL A 46 4.45 -5.08 3.30
N LEU A 47 5.45 -4.43 3.83
CA LEU A 47 6.68 -4.04 3.12
C LEU A 47 6.44 -3.15 1.89
N GLY A 48 5.37 -2.36 1.90
CA GLY A 48 5.17 -1.25 0.97
C GLY A 48 5.88 0.03 1.41
N SER A 49 5.61 1.15 0.73
CA SER A 49 6.18 2.46 1.07
C SER A 49 5.75 2.92 2.47
N SER A 50 4.47 2.74 2.84
CA SER A 50 3.97 3.06 4.19
C SER A 50 4.53 2.14 5.27
N SER A 51 5.02 0.96 4.89
CA SER A 51 5.73 0.05 5.80
C SER A 51 7.20 0.43 6.00
N GLU A 52 7.66 1.52 5.41
CA GLU A 52 9.07 1.96 5.45
C GLU A 52 10.06 0.92 4.87
N ALA A 53 9.62 0.07 3.93
CA ALA A 53 10.39 -1.06 3.43
C ALA A 53 11.79 -0.68 2.90
N ALA A 54 11.94 0.53 2.31
CA ALA A 54 13.22 1.02 1.81
C ALA A 54 14.26 1.29 2.92
N PHE A 55 13.82 1.43 4.16
CA PHE A 55 14.65 1.78 5.33
C PHE A 55 14.85 0.60 6.28
N LEU A 56 14.13 -0.50 6.10
CA LEU A 56 14.26 -1.70 6.93
C LEU A 56 15.39 -2.61 6.42
N THR A 57 16.12 -3.19 7.35
CA THR A 57 17.06 -4.28 7.07
C THR A 57 16.31 -5.55 6.64
N ASP A 58 16.99 -6.47 5.96
CA ASP A 58 16.40 -7.75 5.55
C ASP A 58 15.89 -8.58 6.73
N ALA A 59 16.57 -8.49 7.89
CA ALA A 59 16.12 -9.14 9.13
C ALA A 59 14.81 -8.55 9.63
N GLN A 60 14.68 -7.21 9.66
CA GLN A 60 13.46 -6.52 10.05
C GLN A 60 12.32 -6.81 9.08
N ARG A 61 12.57 -6.79 7.76
CA ARG A 61 11.57 -7.17 6.73
C ARG A 61 11.03 -8.58 6.99
N ARG A 62 11.91 -9.55 7.29
CA ARG A 62 11.50 -10.92 7.62
C ARG A 62 10.62 -10.95 8.87
N THR A 63 11.03 -10.28 9.95
CA THR A 63 10.25 -10.20 11.20
C THR A 63 8.84 -9.65 10.94
N VAL A 64 8.71 -8.61 10.10
CA VAL A 64 7.40 -8.04 9.76
C VAL A 64 6.51 -9.08 9.06
N VAL A 65 7.01 -9.76 8.02
CA VAL A 65 6.20 -10.73 7.26
C VAL A 65 5.82 -11.92 8.15
N GLU A 66 6.79 -12.52 8.84
CA GLU A 66 6.55 -13.67 9.74
C GLU A 66 5.52 -13.33 10.84
N THR A 67 5.62 -12.13 11.43
CA THR A 67 4.68 -11.66 12.45
C THR A 67 3.28 -11.53 11.88
N VAL A 68 3.11 -10.82 10.76
CA VAL A 68 1.78 -10.54 10.20
C VAL A 68 1.14 -11.82 9.69
N VAL A 69 1.86 -12.64 8.90
CA VAL A 69 1.35 -13.92 8.38
C VAL A 69 0.97 -14.86 9.53
N GLY A 70 1.87 -14.99 10.52
CA GLY A 70 1.62 -15.87 11.67
C GLY A 70 0.42 -15.43 12.51
N HIS A 71 0.24 -14.12 12.72
CA HIS A 71 -0.85 -13.57 13.51
C HIS A 71 -2.20 -13.64 12.79
N VAL A 72 -2.24 -13.30 11.49
CA VAL A 72 -3.46 -13.38 10.66
C VAL A 72 -3.94 -14.83 10.52
N GLY A 73 -3.02 -15.80 10.49
CA GLY A 73 -3.35 -17.22 10.50
C GLY A 73 -4.27 -17.66 9.34
N GLY A 74 -4.16 -17.01 8.18
CA GLY A 74 -4.97 -17.30 6.99
C GLY A 74 -6.39 -16.72 7.01
N GLN A 75 -6.73 -15.82 7.93
CA GLN A 75 -8.04 -15.13 7.93
C GLN A 75 -8.18 -14.12 6.79
N LEU A 76 -7.08 -13.48 6.43
CA LEU A 76 -6.99 -12.52 5.32
C LEU A 76 -5.75 -12.81 4.48
N PRO A 77 -5.79 -12.55 3.16
CA PRO A 77 -4.60 -12.61 2.32
C PRO A 77 -3.53 -11.60 2.77
N VAL A 78 -2.26 -12.01 2.76
CA VAL A 78 -1.12 -11.14 3.05
C VAL A 78 -0.25 -11.00 1.81
N LEU A 79 -0.20 -9.78 1.27
CA LEU A 79 0.70 -9.39 0.19
C LEU A 79 1.98 -8.83 0.80
N ALA A 80 3.13 -9.08 0.17
CA ALA A 80 4.41 -8.50 0.62
C ALA A 80 5.16 -7.77 -0.51
N GLY A 81 5.73 -6.62 -0.18
CA GLY A 81 6.60 -5.87 -1.07
C GLY A 81 7.94 -6.61 -1.28
N ALA A 82 8.28 -6.83 -2.55
CA ALA A 82 9.61 -7.22 -2.98
C ALA A 82 10.20 -6.07 -3.81
N ILE A 83 10.63 -5.03 -3.12
CA ILE A 83 11.01 -3.75 -3.71
C ILE A 83 12.54 -3.58 -3.58
N ASP A 84 13.22 -3.54 -4.71
CA ASP A 84 14.65 -3.28 -4.80
C ASP A 84 15.02 -2.79 -6.21
N MET A 85 16.26 -2.36 -6.39
CA MET A 85 16.76 -1.69 -7.59
C MET A 85 16.81 -2.57 -8.84
N THR A 86 16.96 -3.89 -8.71
CA THR A 86 17.20 -4.80 -9.84
C THR A 86 16.45 -6.11 -9.71
N SER A 87 16.16 -6.77 -10.85
CA SER A 87 15.45 -8.07 -10.86
C SER A 87 16.10 -9.15 -9.96
N PRO A 88 17.43 -9.35 -9.94
CA PRO A 88 18.04 -10.35 -9.03
C PRO A 88 17.78 -10.05 -7.55
N ARG A 89 17.92 -8.79 -7.12
CA ARG A 89 17.67 -8.37 -5.74
C ARG A 89 16.19 -8.50 -5.36
N VAL A 90 15.29 -8.12 -6.28
CA VAL A 90 13.84 -8.36 -6.10
C VAL A 90 13.54 -9.84 -5.92
N LEU A 91 14.18 -10.74 -6.70
CA LEU A 91 14.01 -12.18 -6.55
C LEU A 91 14.56 -12.73 -5.22
N ASP A 92 15.59 -12.11 -4.63
CA ASP A 92 16.05 -12.45 -3.28
C ASP A 92 14.96 -12.13 -2.24
N HIS A 93 14.33 -10.94 -2.36
CA HIS A 93 13.19 -10.58 -1.51
C HIS A 93 11.98 -11.49 -1.77
N VAL A 94 11.65 -11.81 -3.03
CA VAL A 94 10.58 -12.77 -3.36
C VAL A 94 10.77 -14.07 -2.59
N ARG A 95 11.98 -14.67 -2.64
CA ARG A 95 12.28 -15.91 -1.91
C ARG A 95 12.07 -15.75 -0.40
N ALA A 96 12.52 -14.64 0.16
CA ALA A 96 12.40 -14.39 1.59
C ALA A 96 10.93 -14.23 2.04
N VAL A 97 10.14 -13.42 1.33
CA VAL A 97 8.74 -13.15 1.74
C VAL A 97 7.81 -14.34 1.47
N THR A 98 8.05 -15.10 0.39
CA THR A 98 7.25 -16.30 0.12
C THR A 98 7.59 -17.44 1.08
N ALA A 99 8.86 -17.59 1.48
CA ALA A 99 9.25 -18.52 2.55
C ALA A 99 8.62 -18.15 3.90
N ALA A 100 8.37 -16.86 4.16
CA ALA A 100 7.68 -16.37 5.34
C ALA A 100 6.14 -16.48 5.24
N GLY A 101 5.60 -16.95 4.11
CA GLY A 101 4.18 -17.25 3.92
C GLY A 101 3.36 -16.16 3.25
N ALA A 102 3.97 -15.14 2.62
CA ALA A 102 3.24 -14.19 1.80
C ALA A 102 2.54 -14.88 0.62
N GLU A 103 1.28 -14.53 0.37
CA GLU A 103 0.43 -15.17 -0.65
C GLU A 103 0.48 -14.45 -2.01
N ALA A 104 1.00 -13.23 -2.05
CA ALA A 104 1.28 -12.49 -3.28
C ALA A 104 2.46 -11.54 -3.06
N VAL A 105 3.10 -11.14 -4.14
CA VAL A 105 4.23 -10.21 -4.14
C VAL A 105 3.84 -8.93 -4.89
N VAL A 106 4.23 -7.79 -4.33
CA VAL A 106 4.10 -6.47 -4.97
C VAL A 106 5.48 -5.95 -5.33
N ALA A 107 5.73 -5.67 -6.61
CA ALA A 107 7.03 -5.22 -7.11
C ALA A 107 6.90 -3.94 -7.93
N THR A 108 7.87 -3.03 -7.78
CA THR A 108 7.99 -1.81 -8.60
C THR A 108 8.83 -2.07 -9.85
N ALA A 109 8.82 -1.12 -10.79
CA ALA A 109 9.86 -1.08 -11.82
C ALA A 109 11.26 -0.99 -11.17
N PRO A 110 12.32 -1.49 -11.82
CA PRO A 110 13.69 -1.23 -11.38
C PRO A 110 13.96 0.29 -11.31
N PHE A 111 14.77 0.70 -10.35
CA PHE A 111 15.08 2.11 -10.11
C PHE A 111 16.58 2.29 -9.85
N TYR A 112 17.03 3.53 -9.54
CA TYR A 112 18.41 3.99 -9.45
C TYR A 112 19.02 4.33 -10.81
N THR A 113 18.77 3.54 -11.87
CA THR A 113 19.08 3.88 -13.26
C THR A 113 17.79 4.00 -14.06
N ALA A 114 17.76 4.91 -15.02
CA ALA A 114 16.61 5.04 -15.92
C ALA A 114 16.41 3.74 -16.72
N THR A 115 15.17 3.26 -16.79
CA THR A 115 14.80 2.04 -17.51
C THR A 115 13.91 2.36 -18.71
N HIS A 116 14.10 1.61 -19.79
CA HIS A 116 13.24 1.64 -20.97
C HIS A 116 11.99 0.75 -20.74
N PRO A 117 10.81 1.04 -21.34
CA PRO A 117 9.62 0.19 -21.22
C PRO A 117 9.86 -1.30 -21.52
N ALA A 118 10.72 -1.62 -22.49
CA ALA A 118 11.11 -3.01 -22.80
C ALA A 118 11.87 -3.69 -21.64
N GLU A 119 12.67 -2.93 -20.87
CA GLU A 119 13.40 -3.44 -19.71
C GLU A 119 12.44 -3.63 -18.53
N VAL A 120 11.45 -2.74 -18.39
CA VAL A 120 10.35 -2.89 -17.42
C VAL A 120 9.54 -4.15 -17.73
N SER A 121 9.11 -4.35 -18.98
CA SER A 121 8.42 -5.58 -19.41
C SER A 121 9.27 -6.82 -19.13
N ARG A 122 10.56 -6.80 -19.47
CA ARG A 122 11.50 -7.90 -19.19
C ARG A 122 11.63 -8.18 -17.69
N HIS A 123 11.69 -7.14 -16.85
CA HIS A 123 11.74 -7.29 -15.39
C HIS A 123 10.56 -8.10 -14.87
N TYR A 124 9.33 -7.70 -15.20
CA TYR A 124 8.13 -8.41 -14.73
C TYR A 124 8.04 -9.83 -15.31
N ARG A 125 8.44 -10.07 -16.57
CA ARG A 125 8.51 -11.42 -17.14
C ARG A 125 9.50 -12.32 -16.39
N VAL A 126 10.65 -11.77 -15.98
CA VAL A 126 11.62 -12.49 -15.14
C VAL A 126 11.02 -12.81 -13.77
N LEU A 127 10.30 -11.86 -13.15
CA LEU A 127 9.62 -12.11 -11.87
C LEU A 127 8.52 -13.16 -12.02
N GLY A 128 7.59 -12.98 -12.95
CA GLY A 128 6.46 -13.89 -13.17
C GLY A 128 6.90 -15.34 -13.47
N SER A 129 8.05 -15.51 -14.16
CA SER A 129 8.59 -16.86 -14.43
C SER A 129 9.26 -17.55 -13.24
N ARG A 130 9.55 -16.84 -12.15
CA ARG A 130 10.34 -17.33 -11.01
C ARG A 130 9.67 -17.14 -9.65
N CYS A 131 8.62 -16.34 -9.58
CA CYS A 131 7.84 -16.13 -8.37
C CYS A 131 6.83 -17.29 -8.21
N PRO A 132 6.79 -17.97 -7.05
CA PRO A 132 5.86 -19.09 -6.83
C PRO A 132 4.43 -18.64 -6.50
N VAL A 133 4.20 -17.32 -6.33
CA VAL A 133 2.91 -16.71 -5.99
C VAL A 133 2.59 -15.59 -6.97
N PRO A 134 1.33 -15.10 -7.06
CA PRO A 134 0.97 -14.00 -7.94
C PRO A 134 1.83 -12.75 -7.72
N VAL A 135 2.18 -12.06 -8.81
CA VAL A 135 2.92 -10.79 -8.79
C VAL A 135 1.99 -9.65 -9.16
N LEU A 136 1.91 -8.61 -8.33
CA LEU A 136 1.27 -7.35 -8.65
C LEU A 136 2.33 -6.30 -9.03
N ALA A 137 2.10 -5.61 -10.13
CA ALA A 137 2.92 -4.46 -10.50
C ALA A 137 2.54 -3.25 -9.63
N TYR A 138 3.55 -2.47 -9.21
CA TYR A 138 3.34 -1.26 -8.42
C TYR A 138 3.86 -0.03 -9.17
N ASP A 139 2.94 0.80 -9.63
CA ASP A 139 3.25 2.07 -10.28
C ASP A 139 3.33 3.19 -9.24
N ILE A 140 4.55 3.63 -8.93
CA ILE A 140 4.84 4.71 -7.98
C ILE A 140 6.01 5.58 -8.50
N PRO A 141 5.78 6.38 -9.56
CA PRO A 141 6.84 7.17 -10.18
C PRO A 141 7.46 8.20 -9.24
N SER A 142 6.76 8.64 -8.20
CA SER A 142 7.31 9.53 -7.18
C SER A 142 8.46 8.93 -6.37
N ALA A 143 8.54 7.59 -6.29
CA ALA A 143 9.59 6.88 -5.56
C ALA A 143 10.63 6.23 -6.49
N VAL A 144 10.20 5.68 -7.63
CA VAL A 144 11.07 4.91 -8.53
C VAL A 144 11.42 5.65 -9.83
N HIS A 145 10.91 6.88 -10.02
CA HIS A 145 11.17 7.75 -11.17
C HIS A 145 10.85 7.13 -12.53
N THR A 146 10.03 6.10 -12.54
CA THR A 146 9.57 5.41 -13.76
C THR A 146 8.08 5.19 -13.66
N LYS A 147 7.32 5.73 -14.61
CA LYS A 147 5.89 5.45 -14.81
C LYS A 147 5.74 4.13 -15.56
N LEU A 148 4.83 3.28 -15.13
CA LEU A 148 4.47 2.08 -15.88
C LEU A 148 3.53 2.47 -17.04
N PRO A 149 3.94 2.30 -18.31
CA PRO A 149 3.06 2.57 -19.44
C PRO A 149 1.86 1.61 -19.44
N ALA A 150 0.65 2.13 -19.71
CA ALA A 150 -0.57 1.33 -19.72
C ALA A 150 -0.49 0.14 -20.68
N GLU A 151 0.11 0.34 -21.86
CA GLU A 151 0.31 -0.71 -22.85
C GLU A 151 1.19 -1.86 -22.35
N VAL A 152 2.25 -1.55 -21.57
CA VAL A 152 3.11 -2.58 -20.96
C VAL A 152 2.35 -3.34 -19.88
N VAL A 153 1.58 -2.65 -19.05
CA VAL A 153 0.76 -3.28 -18.00
C VAL A 153 -0.27 -4.23 -18.61
N LEU A 154 -1.00 -3.78 -19.65
CA LEU A 154 -2.02 -4.57 -20.32
C LEU A 154 -1.44 -5.78 -21.05
N GLU A 155 -0.29 -5.64 -21.72
CA GLU A 155 0.41 -6.77 -22.34
C GLU A 155 0.81 -7.83 -21.29
N LEU A 156 1.41 -7.40 -20.18
CA LEU A 156 1.80 -8.30 -19.08
C LEU A 156 0.60 -8.99 -18.43
N ALA A 157 -0.52 -8.27 -18.29
CA ALA A 157 -1.77 -8.83 -17.77
C ALA A 157 -2.37 -9.87 -18.76
N ALA A 158 -2.42 -9.56 -20.06
CA ALA A 158 -2.91 -10.46 -21.09
C ALA A 158 -2.09 -11.75 -21.22
N ASP A 159 -0.78 -11.67 -20.95
CA ASP A 159 0.12 -12.81 -20.93
C ASP A 159 0.12 -13.57 -19.57
N GLY A 160 -0.69 -13.14 -18.60
CA GLY A 160 -0.77 -13.74 -17.27
C GLY A 160 0.53 -13.59 -16.43
N VAL A 161 1.38 -12.63 -16.77
CA VAL A 161 2.66 -12.38 -16.09
C VAL A 161 2.45 -11.68 -14.76
N ILE A 162 1.47 -10.78 -14.68
CA ILE A 162 1.08 -10.06 -13.48
C ILE A 162 -0.40 -10.29 -13.17
N ALA A 163 -0.73 -10.41 -11.89
CA ALA A 163 -2.09 -10.64 -11.39
C ALA A 163 -2.83 -9.34 -11.01
N GLY A 164 -2.16 -8.20 -11.08
CA GLY A 164 -2.77 -6.90 -10.78
C GLY A 164 -1.82 -5.74 -10.92
N LEU A 165 -2.40 -4.54 -10.82
CA LEU A 165 -1.72 -3.26 -10.74
C LEU A 165 -2.16 -2.54 -9.46
N LYS A 166 -1.19 -2.07 -8.67
CA LYS A 166 -1.39 -0.99 -7.70
C LYS A 166 -0.88 0.31 -8.32
N ASP A 167 -1.74 1.29 -8.51
CA ASP A 167 -1.39 2.59 -9.11
C ASP A 167 -1.43 3.71 -8.06
N SER A 168 -0.25 4.24 -7.74
CA SER A 168 -0.04 5.43 -6.90
C SER A 168 0.55 6.60 -7.71
N SER A 169 0.39 6.60 -9.03
CA SER A 169 0.97 7.62 -9.92
C SER A 169 0.24 8.97 -9.86
N GLY A 170 -1.05 8.96 -9.46
CA GLY A 170 -1.91 10.15 -9.53
C GLY A 170 -2.42 10.45 -10.94
N ASP A 171 -2.07 9.66 -11.95
CA ASP A 171 -2.55 9.78 -13.33
C ASP A 171 -3.88 9.04 -13.51
N LEU A 172 -4.99 9.72 -13.23
CA LEU A 172 -6.32 9.14 -13.35
C LEU A 172 -6.70 8.80 -14.80
N ALA A 173 -6.13 9.46 -15.79
CA ALA A 173 -6.38 9.16 -17.21
C ALA A 173 -5.68 7.85 -17.63
N GLY A 174 -4.41 7.69 -17.27
CA GLY A 174 -3.67 6.44 -17.44
C GLY A 174 -4.32 5.29 -16.67
N PHE A 175 -4.75 5.52 -15.43
CA PHE A 175 -5.48 4.54 -14.63
C PHE A 175 -6.76 4.07 -15.34
N ARG A 176 -7.57 4.99 -15.86
CA ARG A 176 -8.78 4.66 -16.66
C ARG A 176 -8.41 3.79 -17.87
N THR A 177 -7.31 4.11 -18.57
CA THR A 177 -6.86 3.33 -19.73
C THR A 177 -6.59 1.87 -19.34
N VAL A 178 -5.95 1.64 -18.20
CA VAL A 178 -5.70 0.27 -17.71
C VAL A 178 -7.01 -0.43 -17.32
N VAL A 179 -7.90 0.24 -16.57
CA VAL A 179 -9.20 -0.33 -16.17
C VAL A 179 -10.01 -0.75 -17.39
N THR A 180 -10.15 0.15 -18.39
CA THR A 180 -10.95 -0.15 -19.59
C THR A 180 -10.28 -1.19 -20.48
N GLY A 181 -8.97 -1.10 -20.68
CA GLY A 181 -8.22 -2.07 -21.49
C GLY A 181 -8.24 -3.47 -20.89
N ALA A 182 -8.12 -3.59 -19.55
CA ALA A 182 -8.20 -4.87 -18.86
C ALA A 182 -9.60 -5.51 -18.99
N ARG A 183 -10.66 -4.70 -18.90
CA ARG A 183 -12.03 -5.18 -19.05
C ARG A 183 -12.36 -5.60 -20.50
N ASP A 184 -11.85 -4.87 -21.48
CA ASP A 184 -12.21 -5.03 -22.89
C ASP A 184 -11.36 -6.11 -23.60
N ASP A 185 -10.23 -6.55 -23.02
CA ASP A 185 -9.39 -7.65 -23.55
C ASP A 185 -9.75 -8.98 -22.88
N ALA A 186 -10.39 -9.87 -23.63
CA ALA A 186 -10.81 -11.20 -23.14
C ALA A 186 -9.64 -12.11 -22.67
N ARG A 187 -8.39 -11.78 -23.00
CA ARG A 187 -7.21 -12.50 -22.52
C ARG A 187 -6.89 -12.14 -21.06
N VAL A 188 -7.31 -10.96 -20.60
CA VAL A 188 -7.07 -10.50 -19.22
C VAL A 188 -8.12 -11.13 -18.31
N THR A 189 -7.69 -12.04 -17.46
CA THR A 189 -8.58 -12.74 -16.52
C THR A 189 -8.00 -12.70 -15.11
N GLY A 190 -8.86 -12.42 -14.11
CA GLY A 190 -8.43 -12.39 -12.71
C GLY A 190 -7.44 -11.27 -12.35
N PHE A 191 -7.28 -10.26 -13.21
CA PHE A 191 -6.38 -9.13 -13.03
C PHE A 191 -7.05 -8.04 -12.20
N ALA A 192 -6.41 -7.60 -11.12
CA ALA A 192 -6.90 -6.56 -10.24
C ALA A 192 -6.31 -5.18 -10.57
N VAL A 193 -7.14 -4.16 -10.66
CA VAL A 193 -6.70 -2.75 -10.80
C VAL A 193 -7.04 -2.00 -9.52
N LEU A 194 -6.01 -1.65 -8.73
CA LEU A 194 -6.13 -1.07 -7.40
C LEU A 194 -5.58 0.36 -7.39
N THR A 195 -6.34 1.31 -6.84
CA THR A 195 -5.81 2.66 -6.61
C THR A 195 -4.99 2.71 -5.33
N GLY A 196 -3.85 3.39 -5.37
CA GLY A 196 -3.03 3.73 -4.20
C GLY A 196 -3.20 5.19 -3.77
N SER A 197 -4.16 5.92 -4.37
CA SER A 197 -4.41 7.32 -4.03
C SER A 197 -5.49 7.44 -2.96
N GLU A 198 -5.16 8.00 -1.82
CA GLU A 198 -6.10 8.31 -0.73
C GLU A 198 -7.19 9.30 -1.13
N LEU A 199 -6.87 10.19 -2.09
CA LEU A 199 -7.73 11.33 -2.46
C LEU A 199 -8.72 11.02 -3.57
N LEU A 200 -8.65 9.84 -4.21
CA LEU A 200 -9.38 9.53 -5.43
C LEU A 200 -10.04 8.14 -5.39
N VAL A 201 -10.28 7.58 -4.21
CA VAL A 201 -10.82 6.20 -4.09
C VAL A 201 -12.21 6.11 -4.69
N ASP A 202 -13.11 7.06 -4.38
CA ASP A 202 -14.46 7.11 -4.94
C ASP A 202 -14.46 7.23 -6.48
N ALA A 203 -13.58 8.08 -7.01
CA ALA A 203 -13.44 8.28 -8.45
C ALA A 203 -12.86 7.03 -9.13
N ALA A 204 -11.84 6.38 -8.54
CA ALA A 204 -11.26 5.15 -9.06
C ALA A 204 -12.26 4.00 -9.08
N LEU A 205 -13.03 3.81 -8.00
CA LEU A 205 -14.09 2.81 -7.92
C LEU A 205 -15.21 3.09 -8.94
N ALA A 206 -15.58 4.36 -9.13
CA ALA A 206 -16.55 4.75 -10.16
C ALA A 206 -16.06 4.51 -11.59
N LEU A 207 -14.75 4.49 -11.83
CA LEU A 207 -14.13 4.08 -13.09
C LEU A 207 -14.13 2.57 -13.30
N GLY A 208 -14.34 1.78 -12.26
CA GLY A 208 -14.32 0.32 -12.29
C GLY A 208 -13.06 -0.31 -11.69
N ALA A 209 -12.36 0.39 -10.80
CA ALA A 209 -11.30 -0.21 -10.00
C ALA A 209 -11.84 -1.34 -9.12
N ASP A 210 -11.02 -2.36 -8.89
CA ASP A 210 -11.36 -3.50 -8.05
C ASP A 210 -11.24 -3.18 -6.55
N GLY A 211 -10.40 -2.21 -6.18
CA GLY A 211 -10.22 -1.83 -4.80
C GLY A 211 -9.22 -0.69 -4.61
N ALA A 212 -8.82 -0.49 -3.35
CA ALA A 212 -7.91 0.57 -2.94
C ALA A 212 -6.84 0.08 -1.95
N VAL A 213 -5.66 0.70 -2.03
CA VAL A 213 -4.50 0.43 -1.17
C VAL A 213 -4.07 1.72 -0.45
N PRO A 214 -4.94 2.33 0.38
CA PRO A 214 -4.71 3.64 0.99
C PRO A 214 -3.87 3.53 2.27
N GLY A 215 -2.81 4.33 2.37
CA GLY A 215 -1.98 4.41 3.57
C GLY A 215 -2.74 4.88 4.80
N LEU A 216 -3.66 5.82 4.61
CA LEU A 216 -4.51 6.35 5.69
C LEU A 216 -5.45 5.29 6.29
N ALA A 217 -5.71 4.16 5.61
CA ALA A 217 -6.47 3.05 6.19
C ALA A 217 -5.77 2.39 7.38
N ASN A 218 -4.46 2.63 7.62
CA ASN A 218 -3.84 2.27 8.89
C ASN A 218 -4.49 3.03 10.06
N VAL A 219 -4.87 4.29 9.83
CA VAL A 219 -5.45 5.16 10.85
C VAL A 219 -6.96 5.00 10.94
N ASP A 220 -7.65 4.95 9.81
CA ASP A 220 -9.12 4.84 9.72
C ASP A 220 -9.53 3.74 8.74
N PRO A 221 -9.37 2.45 9.11
CA PRO A 221 -9.79 1.34 8.26
C PRO A 221 -11.30 1.33 8.02
N ASP A 222 -12.11 1.58 9.06
CA ASP A 222 -13.58 1.63 8.96
C ASP A 222 -14.06 2.68 7.94
N GLY A 223 -13.38 3.83 7.86
CA GLY A 223 -13.69 4.89 6.91
C GLY A 223 -13.56 4.42 5.46
N TYR A 224 -12.44 3.77 5.12
CA TYR A 224 -12.23 3.25 3.78
C TYR A 224 -13.13 2.05 3.44
N VAL A 225 -13.39 1.16 4.39
CA VAL A 225 -14.35 0.06 4.21
C VAL A 225 -15.76 0.59 4.00
N ARG A 226 -16.15 1.63 4.74
CA ARG A 226 -17.44 2.31 4.54
C ARG A 226 -17.51 2.98 3.15
N LEU A 227 -16.43 3.67 2.73
CA LEU A 227 -16.35 4.27 1.41
C LEU A 227 -16.49 3.24 0.29
N ASP A 228 -15.76 2.12 0.36
CA ASP A 228 -15.86 1.03 -0.63
C ASP A 228 -17.29 0.49 -0.72
N ARG A 229 -17.93 0.21 0.41
CA ARG A 229 -19.33 -0.26 0.47
C ARG A 229 -20.31 0.73 -0.17
N LEU A 230 -20.17 2.02 0.11
CA LEU A 230 -21.03 3.07 -0.47
C LEU A 230 -20.84 3.16 -1.99
N CYS A 231 -19.61 3.11 -2.47
CA CYS A 231 -19.31 3.11 -3.90
C CYS A 231 -19.92 1.88 -4.59
N ARG A 232 -19.75 0.68 -4.03
CA ARG A 232 -20.33 -0.56 -4.58
C ARG A 232 -21.85 -0.58 -4.54
N ALA A 233 -22.45 0.06 -3.55
CA ALA A 233 -23.91 0.21 -3.46
C ALA A 233 -24.47 1.28 -4.42
N GLY A 234 -23.62 2.06 -5.10
CA GLY A 234 -24.02 3.16 -5.98
C GLY A 234 -24.53 4.41 -5.25
N ASP A 235 -24.30 4.51 -3.93
CA ASP A 235 -24.69 5.67 -3.11
C ASP A 235 -23.65 6.79 -3.24
N ARG A 236 -23.73 7.49 -4.38
CA ARG A 236 -22.70 8.47 -4.79
C ARG A 236 -22.59 9.66 -3.85
N ASP A 237 -23.71 10.14 -3.30
CA ASP A 237 -23.69 11.33 -2.44
C ASP A 237 -23.04 11.03 -1.10
N ARG A 238 -23.35 9.87 -0.49
CA ARG A 238 -22.72 9.44 0.76
C ARG A 238 -21.26 9.01 0.54
N ALA A 239 -20.94 8.36 -0.58
CA ALA A 239 -19.56 8.02 -0.94
C ALA A 239 -18.70 9.28 -1.08
N ARG A 240 -19.20 10.32 -1.77
CA ARG A 240 -18.51 11.61 -1.89
C ARG A 240 -18.29 12.28 -0.52
N ALA A 241 -19.31 12.33 0.32
CA ALA A 241 -19.20 12.91 1.66
C ALA A 241 -18.16 12.18 2.52
N GLU A 242 -18.10 10.84 2.44
CA GLU A 242 -17.10 10.04 3.13
C GLU A 242 -15.69 10.26 2.56
N GLN A 243 -15.56 10.33 1.23
CA GLN A 243 -14.27 10.66 0.59
C GLN A 243 -13.78 12.05 1.02
N GLU A 244 -14.65 13.06 1.06
CA GLU A 244 -14.30 14.41 1.52
C GLU A 244 -13.83 14.42 2.98
N ARG A 245 -14.48 13.65 3.87
CA ARG A 245 -14.04 13.45 5.26
C ARG A 245 -12.64 12.81 5.33
N LEU A 246 -12.40 11.77 4.56
CA LEU A 246 -11.09 11.11 4.48
C LEU A 246 -10.02 12.05 3.88
N CYS A 247 -10.36 12.85 2.88
CA CYS A 247 -9.46 13.87 2.33
C CYS A 247 -9.08 14.93 3.36
N ALA A 248 -10.04 15.37 4.19
CA ALA A 248 -9.77 16.31 5.28
C ALA A 248 -8.82 15.68 6.31
N LEU A 249 -9.07 14.43 6.73
CA LEU A 249 -8.19 13.70 7.64
C LEU A 249 -6.80 13.48 7.04
N PHE A 250 -6.69 13.16 5.74
CA PHE A 250 -5.41 12.99 5.04
C PHE A 250 -4.55 14.26 5.07
N GLY A 251 -5.15 15.42 5.31
CA GLY A 251 -4.41 16.68 5.52
C GLY A 251 -3.30 16.57 6.57
N MET A 252 -3.41 15.65 7.53
CA MET A 252 -2.43 15.43 8.58
C MET A 252 -1.03 15.02 8.04
N VAL A 253 -0.93 14.44 6.86
CA VAL A 253 0.37 14.05 6.26
C VAL A 253 1.29 15.24 5.98
N ARG A 254 0.75 16.47 6.08
CA ARG A 254 1.47 17.74 5.95
C ARG A 254 1.70 18.43 7.32
N ALA A 255 1.57 17.70 8.43
CA ALA A 255 1.82 18.25 9.75
C ALA A 255 3.29 18.62 9.99
N GLY A 256 4.25 17.93 9.35
CA GLY A 256 5.67 18.22 9.45
C GLY A 256 6.08 19.50 8.72
N ASP A 257 7.04 20.22 9.29
CA ASP A 257 7.60 21.45 8.69
C ASP A 257 8.44 21.10 7.44
N PRO A 258 8.07 21.59 6.23
CA PRO A 258 8.80 21.33 5.00
C PRO A 258 10.22 21.92 4.96
N HIS A 259 10.56 22.88 5.85
CA HIS A 259 11.92 23.39 6.00
C HIS A 259 12.82 22.46 6.81
N ARG A 260 12.23 21.50 7.54
CA ARG A 260 12.93 20.58 8.44
C ARG A 260 12.96 19.14 7.94
N MET A 261 11.95 18.73 7.17
CA MET A 261 11.82 17.34 6.72
C MET A 261 11.20 17.21 5.33
N GLY A 262 11.45 16.09 4.67
CA GLY A 262 10.79 15.73 3.42
C GLY A 262 9.33 15.30 3.64
N SER A 263 8.54 15.35 2.56
CA SER A 263 7.12 14.93 2.59
C SER A 263 6.91 13.48 3.04
N GLY A 264 7.85 12.58 2.73
CA GLY A 264 7.81 11.18 3.18
C GLY A 264 7.93 11.07 4.71
N SER A 265 8.90 11.77 5.33
CA SER A 265 9.04 11.81 6.80
C SER A 265 7.80 12.37 7.47
N SER A 266 7.24 13.46 6.91
CA SER A 266 6.00 14.07 7.42
C SER A 266 4.83 13.09 7.36
N ALA A 267 4.61 12.44 6.21
CA ALA A 267 3.48 11.53 6.02
C ALA A 267 3.56 10.28 6.91
N LEU A 268 4.72 9.63 6.94
CA LEU A 268 4.91 8.41 7.73
C LEU A 268 4.92 8.73 9.24
N GLY A 269 5.54 9.84 9.63
CA GLY A 269 5.48 10.36 11.00
C GLY A 269 4.04 10.66 11.43
N ALA A 270 3.21 11.25 10.55
CA ALA A 270 1.82 11.53 10.85
C ALA A 270 0.98 10.25 11.02
N PHE A 271 1.14 9.24 10.15
CA PHE A 271 0.45 7.96 10.33
C PHE A 271 0.82 7.29 11.66
N LYS A 272 2.11 7.23 11.99
CA LYS A 272 2.55 6.63 13.25
C LYS A 272 2.13 7.46 14.48
N ALA A 273 2.19 8.78 14.40
CA ALA A 273 1.70 9.66 15.46
C ALA A 273 0.18 9.46 15.68
N ALA A 274 -0.60 9.38 14.60
CA ALA A 274 -2.03 9.11 14.67
C ALA A 274 -2.33 7.75 15.32
N LEU A 275 -1.62 6.69 14.91
CA LEU A 275 -1.75 5.36 15.50
C LEU A 275 -1.37 5.33 16.99
N HIS A 276 -0.33 6.10 17.36
CA HIS A 276 0.10 6.24 18.76
C HIS A 276 -0.96 6.97 19.59
N LEU A 277 -1.45 8.10 19.12
CA LEU A 277 -2.51 8.87 19.79
C LEU A 277 -3.80 8.06 19.97
N ARG A 278 -4.11 7.17 19.04
CA ARG A 278 -5.23 6.23 19.14
C ARG A 278 -4.93 4.99 19.99
N GLY A 279 -3.74 4.87 20.58
CA GLY A 279 -3.35 3.74 21.44
C GLY A 279 -3.10 2.42 20.70
N VAL A 280 -2.99 2.45 19.37
CA VAL A 280 -2.76 1.24 18.55
C VAL A 280 -1.30 0.80 18.62
N ILE A 281 -0.35 1.74 18.53
CA ILE A 281 1.08 1.46 18.65
C ILE A 281 1.70 2.17 19.86
N ALA A 282 2.77 1.61 20.41
CA ALA A 282 3.40 2.13 21.60
C ALA A 282 4.27 3.39 21.35
N CYS A 283 4.85 3.51 20.17
CA CYS A 283 5.81 4.57 19.84
C CYS A 283 5.62 5.05 18.38
N PRO A 284 5.65 6.39 18.12
CA PRO A 284 5.50 6.95 16.77
C PRO A 284 6.82 7.04 15.98
N VAL A 285 7.88 6.39 16.43
CA VAL A 285 9.22 6.46 15.81
C VAL A 285 9.20 5.91 14.38
N THR A 286 9.84 6.66 13.47
CA THR A 286 10.10 6.26 12.08
C THR A 286 11.52 5.70 11.90
N ALA A 287 11.73 4.94 10.83
CA ALA A 287 13.06 4.41 10.50
C ALA A 287 14.03 5.53 10.08
N GLU A 288 15.32 5.35 10.32
CA GLU A 288 16.35 6.27 9.84
C GLU A 288 16.49 6.21 8.31
N PRO A 289 16.83 7.32 7.65
CA PRO A 289 17.17 8.65 8.18
C PRO A 289 15.98 9.62 8.29
N GLN A 290 14.76 9.14 8.39
CA GLN A 290 13.58 9.99 8.48
C GLN A 290 13.64 10.89 9.72
N VAL A 291 13.21 12.15 9.55
CA VAL A 291 13.17 13.12 10.64
C VAL A 291 11.84 12.94 11.40
N PRO A 292 11.87 12.74 12.74
CA PRO A 292 10.67 12.58 13.53
C PRO A 292 9.87 13.89 13.60
N LEU A 293 8.56 13.79 13.81
CA LEU A 293 7.72 14.93 14.15
C LEU A 293 8.08 15.50 15.51
N SER A 294 7.99 16.82 15.68
CA SER A 294 8.05 17.50 16.97
C SER A 294 6.72 17.36 17.72
N ASP A 295 6.73 17.69 19.02
CA ASP A 295 5.52 17.64 19.84
C ASP A 295 4.39 18.52 19.27
N ASP A 296 4.70 19.74 18.79
CA ASP A 296 3.71 20.62 18.14
C ASP A 296 3.16 20.03 16.83
N GLU A 297 3.99 19.27 16.09
CA GLU A 297 3.57 18.58 14.88
C GLU A 297 2.67 17.38 15.18
N VAL A 298 2.95 16.66 16.27
CA VAL A 298 2.09 15.59 16.79
C VAL A 298 0.75 16.15 17.30
N GLU A 299 0.76 17.29 17.98
CA GLU A 299 -0.47 17.98 18.40
C GLU A 299 -1.35 18.37 17.20
N ARG A 300 -0.73 18.86 16.11
CA ARG A 300 -1.47 19.09 14.84
C ARG A 300 -2.11 17.83 14.28
N VAL A 301 -1.41 16.69 14.32
CA VAL A 301 -2.01 15.39 13.91
C VAL A 301 -3.21 15.07 14.80
N GLY A 302 -3.13 15.28 16.11
CA GLY A 302 -4.22 15.09 17.06
C GLY A 302 -5.46 15.94 16.71
N ALA A 303 -5.28 17.18 16.25
CA ALA A 303 -6.36 18.06 15.84
C ALA A 303 -7.11 17.48 14.61
N PHE A 304 -6.41 16.89 13.62
CA PHE A 304 -7.05 16.20 12.49
C PHE A 304 -7.86 14.99 12.93
N LEU A 305 -7.34 14.19 13.87
CA LEU A 305 -8.05 13.04 14.42
C LEU A 305 -9.32 13.45 15.18
N ALA A 306 -9.25 14.49 16.02
CA ALA A 306 -10.40 15.01 16.75
C ALA A 306 -11.48 15.55 15.77
N ALA A 307 -11.07 16.29 14.74
CA ALA A 307 -11.99 16.78 13.71
C ALA A 307 -12.68 15.65 12.92
N ALA A 308 -12.02 14.50 12.78
CA ALA A 308 -12.58 13.32 12.13
C ALA A 308 -13.36 12.38 13.07
N GLY A 309 -13.45 12.71 14.39
CA GLY A 309 -14.13 11.89 15.39
C GLY A 309 -13.40 10.59 15.74
N LEU A 310 -12.06 10.60 15.66
CA LEU A 310 -11.20 9.43 15.90
C LEU A 310 -10.46 9.48 17.26
N LEU A 311 -10.60 10.58 18.00
CA LEU A 311 -10.16 10.78 19.40
C LEU A 311 -11.37 11.15 20.25
#